data_f453e9ccde9be0b146f4c9b4c8890fe2
#
_entry.id   f453e9ccde9be0b146f4c9b4c8890fe2
#
_cell.length_a   1.000
_cell.length_b   1.000
_cell.length_c   1.000
_cell.angle_alpha   90.00
_cell.angle_beta   90.00
_cell.angle_gamma   90.00
#
_symmetry.space_group_name_H-M   'P 1'
#
loop_
_entity.id
_entity.type
_entity.pdbx_description
1 polymer ?
#
loop_
_entity_poly.entity_id
_entity_poly.type
_entity_poly.pdbx_seq_one_letter_code
_entity_poly.pdbx_strand_id
1 'polypeptide(L)'
;MPKAAIYSGEKGYEELCKRTDIDLVYIAADWLHHFPVAKCALENGKNVAIEVPSAMNLQECWDLINLSEKTRKHCMILENCCYDWFEMNTLNMAQQGVFGEIIRAQGAYIHNLSPFWDHYWKNGKEDKLGWRLDYNMKHRGDVYATHGLGPVAQALDIHRGDRITTLVAMDTKSVVGKDLVEKRTGEECKEFCNGDHTTTLLRTANGKVIEIQHNVMTPQPYNRLYQLTGSKGFANKYPVAGYALDAAQLTQGRRFELSRILTPGRNGSAY
;
A
#
# COMPACT_ATOMS: atom_id res chain seq x y z
N MET A 1 -16.05 31.74 -0.84
CA MET A 1 -14.91 31.08 -0.19
C MET A 1 -13.68 31.92 -0.39
N PRO A 2 -12.77 32.06 0.58
CA PRO A 2 -11.52 32.75 0.38
C PRO A 2 -10.72 32.03 -0.73
N LYS A 3 -9.96 32.79 -1.52
CA LYS A 3 -9.11 32.25 -2.57
C LYS A 3 -7.97 31.46 -1.92
N ALA A 4 -7.74 30.23 -2.38
CA ALA A 4 -6.61 29.42 -1.90
C ALA A 4 -5.27 30.10 -2.20
N ALA A 5 -4.35 30.09 -1.26
CA ALA A 5 -2.96 30.49 -1.50
C ALA A 5 -2.26 29.37 -2.29
N ILE A 6 -1.49 29.75 -3.29
CA ILE A 6 -0.75 28.83 -4.16
C ILE A 6 0.74 29.08 -3.96
N TYR A 7 1.47 28.03 -3.68
CA TYR A 7 2.93 27.99 -3.59
C TYR A 7 3.46 27.09 -4.69
N SER A 8 4.45 27.55 -5.44
CA SER A 8 4.99 26.83 -6.60
C SER A 8 6.50 26.71 -6.54
N GLY A 9 7.06 25.82 -7.36
CA GLY A 9 8.50 25.51 -7.41
C GLY A 9 8.90 24.41 -6.43
N GLU A 10 10.12 23.91 -6.58
CA GLU A 10 10.66 22.75 -5.83
C GLU A 10 10.55 22.90 -4.31
N LYS A 11 10.57 24.11 -3.79
CA LYS A 11 10.54 24.42 -2.36
C LYS A 11 9.28 25.16 -1.90
N GLY A 12 8.26 25.22 -2.76
CA GLY A 12 7.00 25.89 -2.43
C GLY A 12 6.35 25.34 -1.16
N TYR A 13 6.55 24.06 -0.84
CA TYR A 13 6.07 23.44 0.40
C TYR A 13 6.71 24.01 1.67
N GLU A 14 7.94 24.54 1.62
CA GLU A 14 8.61 25.15 2.78
C GLU A 14 7.86 26.40 3.24
N GLU A 15 7.40 27.23 2.32
CA GLU A 15 6.61 28.41 2.63
C GLU A 15 5.21 28.05 3.16
N LEU A 16 4.60 27.02 2.59
CA LEU A 16 3.34 26.50 3.09
C LEU A 16 3.46 25.99 4.54
N CYS A 17 4.52 25.25 4.85
CA CYS A 17 4.74 24.68 6.18
C CYS A 17 4.98 25.76 7.26
N LYS A 18 5.52 26.92 6.93
CA LYS A 18 5.76 28.04 7.85
C LYS A 18 4.48 28.77 8.28
N ARG A 19 3.35 28.59 7.59
CA ARG A 19 2.08 29.25 7.92
C ARG A 19 1.58 28.82 9.29
N THR A 20 1.09 29.78 10.07
CA THR A 20 0.56 29.56 11.43
C THR A 20 -0.92 29.19 11.45
N ASP A 21 -1.63 29.39 10.35
CA ASP A 21 -3.06 29.10 10.16
C ASP A 21 -3.33 27.73 9.52
N ILE A 22 -2.32 26.85 9.42
CA ILE A 22 -2.43 25.47 8.94
C ILE A 22 -2.06 24.50 10.06
N ASP A 23 -2.94 23.55 10.34
CA ASP A 23 -2.75 22.51 11.35
C ASP A 23 -2.37 21.15 10.77
N LEU A 24 -2.73 20.90 9.50
CA LEU A 24 -2.54 19.63 8.81
C LEU A 24 -1.99 19.86 7.40
N VAL A 25 -0.97 19.11 7.02
CA VAL A 25 -0.46 19.03 5.66
C VAL A 25 -0.81 17.65 5.08
N TYR A 26 -1.61 17.65 4.01
CA TYR A 26 -1.90 16.47 3.21
C TYR A 26 -0.89 16.38 2.06
N ILE A 27 -0.22 15.24 1.93
CA ILE A 27 0.90 15.07 0.98
C ILE A 27 0.50 14.04 -0.07
N ALA A 28 0.37 14.50 -1.32
CA ALA A 28 0.09 13.71 -2.51
C ALA A 28 1.02 14.11 -3.64
N ALA A 29 2.31 14.11 -3.37
CA ALA A 29 3.39 14.43 -4.31
C ALA A 29 3.90 13.15 -5.03
N ASP A 30 4.98 13.25 -5.78
CA ASP A 30 5.74 12.06 -6.17
C ASP A 30 6.46 11.46 -4.95
N TRP A 31 6.84 10.18 -5.06
CA TRP A 31 7.36 9.41 -3.92
C TRP A 31 8.61 10.02 -3.27
N LEU A 32 9.49 10.65 -4.06
CA LEU A 32 10.72 11.22 -3.53
C LEU A 32 10.48 12.51 -2.73
N HIS A 33 9.33 13.15 -2.91
CA HIS A 33 8.93 14.35 -2.18
C HIS A 33 8.08 14.04 -0.93
N HIS A 34 7.58 12.82 -0.74
CA HIS A 34 6.77 12.48 0.43
C HIS A 34 7.50 12.78 1.74
N PHE A 35 8.69 12.20 1.92
CA PHE A 35 9.46 12.38 3.14
C PHE A 35 9.95 13.83 3.36
N PRO A 36 10.58 14.53 2.39
CA PRO A 36 11.02 15.90 2.58
C PRO A 36 9.90 16.87 3.00
N VAL A 37 8.72 16.73 2.38
CA VAL A 37 7.56 17.55 2.72
C VAL A 37 7.03 17.21 4.11
N ALA A 38 6.93 15.92 4.44
CA ALA A 38 6.49 15.46 5.76
C ALA A 38 7.41 15.94 6.87
N LYS A 39 8.73 15.82 6.67
CA LYS A 39 9.75 16.33 7.59
C LYS A 39 9.57 17.82 7.82
N CYS A 40 9.49 18.60 6.76
CA CYS A 40 9.30 20.05 6.86
C CYS A 40 8.02 20.40 7.62
N ALA A 41 6.91 19.72 7.36
CA ALA A 41 5.64 19.95 8.04
C ALA A 41 5.73 19.62 9.54
N LEU A 42 6.27 18.45 9.90
CA LEU A 42 6.44 18.05 11.32
C LEU A 42 7.34 19.01 12.09
N GLU A 43 8.49 19.43 11.50
CA GLU A 43 9.41 20.37 12.10
C GLU A 43 8.79 21.77 12.32
N ASN A 44 7.80 22.14 11.50
CA ASN A 44 7.00 23.36 11.64
C ASN A 44 5.71 23.15 12.48
N GLY A 45 5.62 22.05 13.23
CA GLY A 45 4.53 21.81 14.17
C GLY A 45 3.19 21.45 13.52
N LYS A 46 3.19 20.92 12.28
CA LYS A 46 1.98 20.46 11.58
C LYS A 46 1.75 18.98 11.79
N ASN A 47 0.50 18.55 11.79
CA ASN A 47 0.14 17.16 11.60
C ASN A 47 0.32 16.81 10.11
N VAL A 48 0.55 15.54 9.82
CA VAL A 48 0.85 15.09 8.46
C VAL A 48 0.00 13.87 8.10
N ALA A 49 -0.56 13.90 6.91
CA ALA A 49 -1.21 12.79 6.25
C ALA A 49 -0.53 12.56 4.89
N ILE A 50 0.05 11.38 4.67
CA ILE A 50 0.92 11.09 3.53
C ILE A 50 0.31 9.99 2.68
N GLU A 51 0.19 10.21 1.37
CA GLU A 51 -0.13 9.16 0.41
C GLU A 51 0.96 8.08 0.35
N VAL A 52 0.60 6.93 -0.18
CA VAL A 52 1.50 5.77 -0.28
C VAL A 52 2.51 5.92 -1.43
N PRO A 53 3.73 5.47 -1.20
CA PRO A 53 4.39 5.07 0.05
C PRO A 53 4.84 6.28 0.86
N SER A 54 4.83 6.20 2.17
CA SER A 54 5.20 7.33 3.04
C SER A 54 6.69 7.65 3.05
N ALA A 55 7.54 6.67 2.71
CA ALA A 55 8.99 6.76 2.70
C ALA A 55 9.57 5.79 1.66
N MET A 56 10.77 6.06 1.16
CA MET A 56 11.41 5.30 0.10
C MET A 56 12.66 4.54 0.56
N ASN A 57 13.08 4.71 1.80
CA ASN A 57 14.20 3.97 2.38
C ASN A 57 14.02 3.83 3.90
N LEU A 58 14.84 2.96 4.50
CA LEU A 58 14.73 2.61 5.92
C LEU A 58 15.01 3.82 6.84
N GLN A 59 15.94 4.69 6.46
CA GLN A 59 16.27 5.88 7.26
C GLN A 59 15.08 6.84 7.33
N GLU A 60 14.43 7.10 6.20
CA GLU A 60 13.22 7.94 6.15
C GLU A 60 12.08 7.37 7.01
N CYS A 61 11.91 6.03 7.03
CA CYS A 61 10.94 5.39 7.91
C CYS A 61 11.20 5.70 9.39
N TRP A 62 12.46 5.57 9.84
CA TRP A 62 12.83 5.89 11.20
C TRP A 62 12.70 7.39 11.51
N ASP A 63 13.11 8.23 10.58
CA ASP A 63 13.04 9.68 10.75
C ASP A 63 11.60 10.19 10.88
N LEU A 64 10.64 9.62 10.13
CA LEU A 64 9.21 9.95 10.28
C LEU A 64 8.70 9.64 11.70
N ILE A 65 9.05 8.47 12.22
CA ILE A 65 8.64 8.07 13.59
C ILE A 65 9.30 8.99 14.60
N ASN A 66 10.61 9.16 14.53
CA ASN A 66 11.37 10.00 15.47
C ASN A 66 10.88 11.46 15.45
N LEU A 67 10.58 12.00 14.26
CA LEU A 67 10.04 13.34 14.12
C LEU A 67 8.63 13.47 14.73
N SER A 68 7.76 12.49 14.46
CA SER A 68 6.42 12.46 15.05
C SER A 68 6.48 12.45 16.59
N GLU A 69 7.32 11.61 17.16
CA GLU A 69 7.54 11.55 18.62
C GLU A 69 8.14 12.85 19.18
N LYS A 70 9.20 13.37 18.54
CA LYS A 70 9.89 14.59 18.97
C LYS A 70 8.97 15.81 18.91
N THR A 71 8.19 15.96 17.85
CA THR A 71 7.31 17.11 17.67
C THR A 71 5.94 16.94 18.33
N ARG A 72 5.59 15.71 18.75
CA ARG A 72 4.26 15.32 19.26
C ARG A 72 3.15 15.64 18.27
N LYS A 73 3.44 15.48 16.96
CA LYS A 73 2.49 15.66 15.87
C LYS A 73 2.16 14.34 15.23
N HIS A 74 0.92 14.19 14.79
CA HIS A 74 0.49 13.00 14.08
C HIS A 74 1.17 12.92 12.71
N CYS A 75 1.65 11.73 12.39
CA CYS A 75 2.15 11.37 11.06
C CYS A 75 1.46 10.08 10.64
N MET A 76 0.58 10.16 9.66
CA MET A 76 -0.26 9.05 9.23
C MET A 76 -0.06 8.76 7.75
N ILE A 77 0.20 7.49 7.42
CA ILE A 77 0.10 7.01 6.04
C ILE A 77 -1.38 6.80 5.66
N LEU A 78 -1.76 7.23 4.47
CA LEU A 78 -3.12 7.12 3.96
C LEU A 78 -3.29 5.83 3.15
N GLU A 79 -3.08 4.68 3.80
CA GLU A 79 -3.25 3.38 3.19
C GLU A 79 -4.73 3.06 2.98
N ASN A 80 -5.26 3.43 1.82
CA ASN A 80 -6.67 3.32 1.49
C ASN A 80 -7.22 1.89 1.49
N CYS A 81 -6.37 0.89 1.21
CA CYS A 81 -6.79 -0.51 1.20
C CYS A 81 -7.25 -1.02 2.56
N CYS A 82 -6.82 -0.37 3.66
CA CYS A 82 -7.29 -0.70 5.00
C CYS A 82 -8.77 -0.34 5.24
N TYR A 83 -9.33 0.56 4.45
CA TYR A 83 -10.65 1.16 4.69
C TYR A 83 -11.73 0.70 3.71
N ASP A 84 -11.43 -0.30 2.87
CA ASP A 84 -12.47 -0.92 2.05
C ASP A 84 -13.41 -1.76 2.92
N TRP A 85 -14.65 -1.90 2.49
CA TRP A 85 -15.70 -2.55 3.26
C TRP A 85 -15.32 -3.96 3.72
N PHE A 86 -14.73 -4.77 2.83
CA PHE A 86 -14.38 -6.15 3.16
C PHE A 86 -13.29 -6.22 4.24
N GLU A 87 -12.26 -5.39 4.12
CA GLU A 87 -11.15 -5.31 5.07
C GLU A 87 -11.62 -4.82 6.45
N MET A 88 -12.44 -3.76 6.47
CA MET A 88 -13.00 -3.23 7.71
C MET A 88 -13.92 -4.23 8.41
N ASN A 89 -14.78 -4.93 7.66
CA ASN A 89 -15.63 -5.98 8.21
C ASN A 89 -14.81 -7.15 8.74
N THR A 90 -13.80 -7.61 7.97
CA THR A 90 -12.92 -8.70 8.37
C THR A 90 -12.09 -8.32 9.60
N LEU A 91 -11.60 -7.10 9.68
CA LEU A 91 -10.89 -6.59 10.87
C LEU A 91 -11.79 -6.64 12.12
N ASN A 92 -13.04 -6.19 12.01
CA ASN A 92 -14.01 -6.26 13.10
C ASN A 92 -14.27 -7.71 13.54
N MET A 93 -14.42 -8.64 12.59
CA MET A 93 -14.57 -10.06 12.88
C MET A 93 -13.33 -10.66 13.55
N ALA A 94 -12.13 -10.27 13.11
CA ALA A 94 -10.87 -10.71 13.70
C ALA A 94 -10.76 -10.25 15.16
N GLN A 95 -11.05 -8.98 15.43
CA GLN A 95 -11.06 -8.40 16.76
C GLN A 95 -12.05 -9.04 17.72
N GLN A 96 -13.15 -9.58 17.19
CA GLN A 96 -14.13 -10.37 17.95
C GLN A 96 -13.74 -11.84 18.09
N GLY A 97 -12.60 -12.27 17.56
CA GLY A 97 -12.12 -13.65 17.65
C GLY A 97 -12.87 -14.66 16.78
N VAL A 98 -13.64 -14.18 15.78
CA VAL A 98 -14.45 -15.05 14.89
C VAL A 98 -13.58 -16.05 14.14
N PHE A 99 -12.37 -15.69 13.75
CA PHE A 99 -11.45 -16.58 13.04
C PHE A 99 -10.62 -17.48 13.98
N GLY A 100 -10.78 -17.33 15.31
CA GLY A 100 -9.90 -17.95 16.29
C GLY A 100 -8.50 -17.35 16.22
N GLU A 101 -7.46 -18.17 16.43
CA GLU A 101 -6.08 -17.74 16.28
C GLU A 101 -5.74 -17.65 14.79
N ILE A 102 -5.37 -16.46 14.32
CA ILE A 102 -4.95 -16.25 12.93
C ILE A 102 -3.50 -16.70 12.80
N ILE A 103 -3.25 -17.66 11.90
CA ILE A 103 -1.95 -18.31 11.72
C ILE A 103 -1.25 -17.89 10.43
N ARG A 104 -2.01 -17.46 9.41
CA ARG A 104 -1.50 -17.06 8.11
C ARG A 104 -2.33 -15.93 7.51
N ALA A 105 -1.67 -15.03 6.80
CA ALA A 105 -2.32 -14.04 5.97
C ALA A 105 -1.65 -13.92 4.59
N GLN A 106 -2.42 -13.49 3.60
CA GLN A 106 -1.90 -13.11 2.28
C GLN A 106 -2.46 -11.76 1.89
N GLY A 107 -1.60 -10.93 1.31
CA GLY A 107 -1.95 -9.67 0.72
C GLY A 107 -1.32 -9.51 -0.65
N ALA A 108 -1.93 -8.72 -1.51
CA ALA A 108 -1.33 -8.41 -2.80
C ALA A 108 -1.72 -7.02 -3.31
N TYR A 109 -0.85 -6.48 -4.15
CA TYR A 109 -1.19 -5.42 -5.07
C TYR A 109 -0.74 -5.82 -6.47
N ILE A 110 -1.71 -6.33 -7.23
CA ILE A 110 -1.53 -6.73 -8.62
C ILE A 110 -2.43 -5.85 -9.46
N HIS A 111 -1.83 -4.88 -10.14
CA HIS A 111 -2.54 -3.88 -10.89
C HIS A 111 -1.66 -3.35 -12.02
N ASN A 112 -1.97 -3.70 -13.26
CA ASN A 112 -1.23 -3.12 -14.37
C ASN A 112 -1.45 -1.60 -14.42
N LEU A 113 -0.50 -0.85 -13.91
CA LEU A 113 -0.50 0.61 -13.87
C LEU A 113 0.17 1.24 -15.10
N SER A 114 0.86 0.45 -15.92
CA SER A 114 1.62 0.96 -17.06
C SER A 114 0.82 1.84 -18.02
N PRO A 115 -0.49 1.61 -18.27
CA PRO A 115 -1.30 2.51 -19.08
C PRO A 115 -1.57 3.87 -18.42
N PHE A 116 -1.46 3.94 -17.09
CA PHE A 116 -1.71 5.16 -16.30
C PHE A 116 -0.42 5.92 -15.95
N TRP A 117 0.74 5.37 -16.29
CA TRP A 117 2.02 6.05 -16.11
C TRP A 117 2.27 6.98 -17.30
N ASP A 118 1.54 8.07 -17.31
CA ASP A 118 1.53 9.02 -18.42
C ASP A 118 2.86 9.75 -18.60
N HIS A 119 3.03 10.29 -19.78
CA HIS A 119 4.07 11.23 -20.10
C HIS A 119 3.90 12.49 -19.25
N TYR A 120 4.96 12.94 -18.63
CA TYR A 120 4.98 14.20 -17.90
C TYR A 120 5.73 15.26 -18.69
N TRP A 121 5.25 16.49 -18.58
CA TRP A 121 5.98 17.63 -19.07
C TRP A 121 6.85 18.18 -17.93
N LYS A 122 8.17 18.03 -18.07
CA LYS A 122 9.14 18.56 -17.13
C LYS A 122 9.92 19.69 -17.81
N ASN A 123 9.85 20.91 -17.26
CA ASN A 123 10.53 22.09 -17.80
C ASN A 123 10.24 22.36 -19.29
N GLY A 124 8.99 22.16 -19.72
CA GLY A 124 8.57 22.37 -21.11
C GLY A 124 9.01 21.28 -22.10
N LYS A 125 9.59 20.19 -21.62
CA LYS A 125 9.95 19.01 -22.42
C LYS A 125 9.13 17.82 -21.99
N GLU A 126 8.79 16.98 -22.96
CA GLU A 126 8.12 15.70 -22.68
C GLU A 126 9.08 14.75 -21.94
N ASP A 127 8.67 14.27 -20.77
CA ASP A 127 9.32 13.18 -20.07
C ASP A 127 8.62 11.87 -20.46
N LYS A 128 9.17 11.16 -21.44
CA LYS A 128 8.61 9.94 -22.00
C LYS A 128 8.51 8.79 -20.98
N LEU A 129 9.39 8.76 -19.99
CA LEU A 129 9.39 7.73 -18.98
C LEU A 129 8.35 8.00 -17.90
N GLY A 130 8.24 9.27 -17.48
CA GLY A 130 7.52 9.62 -16.28
C GLY A 130 8.25 9.13 -15.01
N TRP A 131 8.06 9.79 -13.90
CA TRP A 131 8.82 9.56 -12.68
C TRP A 131 8.61 8.14 -12.08
N ARG A 132 7.45 7.53 -12.28
CA ARG A 132 7.19 6.16 -11.78
C ARG A 132 7.97 5.09 -12.52
N LEU A 133 7.99 5.17 -13.85
CA LEU A 133 8.75 4.23 -14.66
C LEU A 133 10.25 4.42 -14.46
N ASP A 134 10.71 5.68 -14.44
CA ASP A 134 12.10 6.03 -14.16
C ASP A 134 12.55 5.52 -12.78
N TYR A 135 11.70 5.63 -11.77
CA TYR A 135 11.98 5.07 -10.45
C TYR A 135 12.14 3.54 -10.48
N ASN A 136 11.20 2.82 -11.09
CA ASN A 136 11.25 1.35 -11.19
C ASN A 136 12.44 0.87 -12.05
N MET A 137 12.86 1.66 -13.04
CA MET A 137 14.04 1.36 -13.84
C MET A 137 15.33 1.41 -13.01
N LYS A 138 15.40 2.29 -12.00
CA LYS A 138 16.59 2.56 -11.19
C LYS A 138 16.61 1.86 -9.82
N HIS A 139 15.46 1.42 -9.33
CA HIS A 139 15.31 0.87 -7.99
C HIS A 139 14.60 -0.47 -8.00
N ARG A 140 14.96 -1.33 -7.08
CA ARG A 140 14.38 -2.66 -6.88
C ARG A 140 13.53 -2.68 -5.63
N GLY A 141 12.36 -3.32 -5.68
CA GLY A 141 11.47 -3.53 -4.55
C GLY A 141 10.01 -3.16 -4.82
N ASP A 142 9.18 -3.43 -3.84
CA ASP A 142 7.73 -3.25 -3.91
C ASP A 142 7.34 -1.82 -3.56
N VAL A 143 7.05 -1.00 -4.55
CA VAL A 143 6.67 0.40 -4.34
C VAL A 143 5.30 0.57 -3.69
N TYR A 144 4.44 -0.46 -3.74
CA TYR A 144 3.09 -0.47 -3.15
C TYR A 144 2.84 -1.67 -2.24
N ALA A 145 3.88 -2.20 -1.58
CA ALA A 145 3.75 -3.30 -0.62
C ALA A 145 2.71 -3.02 0.48
N THR A 146 2.52 -1.76 0.85
CA THR A 146 1.57 -1.32 1.87
C THR A 146 0.12 -1.66 1.53
N HIS A 147 -0.25 -1.68 0.25
CA HIS A 147 -1.61 -2.05 -0.19
C HIS A 147 -1.96 -3.51 0.14
N GLY A 148 -0.97 -4.41 0.05
CA GLY A 148 -1.15 -5.80 0.49
C GLY A 148 -0.91 -5.98 1.99
N LEU A 149 0.14 -5.34 2.53
CA LEU A 149 0.56 -5.53 3.92
C LEU A 149 -0.34 -4.80 4.93
N GLY A 150 -0.76 -3.58 4.63
CA GLY A 150 -1.51 -2.73 5.58
C GLY A 150 -2.73 -3.41 6.16
N PRO A 151 -3.68 -3.90 5.34
CA PRO A 151 -4.87 -4.56 5.86
C PRO A 151 -4.58 -5.83 6.67
N VAL A 152 -3.65 -6.67 6.21
CA VAL A 152 -3.30 -7.90 6.95
C VAL A 152 -2.56 -7.59 8.23
N ALA A 153 -1.71 -6.58 8.25
CA ALA A 153 -1.00 -6.15 9.44
C ALA A 153 -1.94 -5.66 10.55
N GLN A 154 -3.03 -4.97 10.19
CA GLN A 154 -4.07 -4.58 11.13
C GLN A 154 -4.76 -5.79 11.76
N ALA A 155 -5.15 -6.77 10.95
CA ALA A 155 -5.84 -7.98 11.40
C ALA A 155 -4.94 -8.92 12.24
N LEU A 156 -3.61 -8.84 12.06
CA LEU A 156 -2.63 -9.62 12.81
C LEU A 156 -2.05 -8.89 14.03
N ASP A 157 -2.55 -7.70 14.35
CA ASP A 157 -2.08 -6.87 15.46
C ASP A 157 -0.57 -6.53 15.40
N ILE A 158 -0.03 -6.34 14.19
CA ILE A 158 1.37 -5.94 14.04
C ILE A 158 1.59 -4.59 14.72
N HIS A 159 2.62 -4.52 15.58
CA HIS A 159 2.93 -3.43 16.52
C HIS A 159 1.84 -3.16 17.60
N ARG A 160 0.87 -4.06 17.75
CA ARG A 160 -0.17 -4.01 18.81
C ARG A 160 -0.30 -5.33 19.56
N GLY A 161 0.75 -6.11 19.63
CA GLY A 161 0.81 -7.44 20.25
C GLY A 161 1.65 -8.44 19.49
N ASP A 162 1.99 -8.14 18.23
CA ASP A 162 2.89 -8.93 17.41
C ASP A 162 3.87 -8.01 16.64
N ARG A 163 4.91 -8.57 16.05
CA ARG A 163 5.89 -7.86 15.21
C ARG A 163 6.49 -8.77 14.16
N ILE A 164 6.87 -8.22 13.02
CA ILE A 164 7.60 -8.92 11.97
C ILE A 164 9.06 -9.10 12.43
N THR A 165 9.58 -10.32 12.30
CA THR A 165 10.94 -10.68 12.72
C THR A 165 11.84 -11.12 11.56
N THR A 166 11.25 -11.61 10.48
CA THR A 166 12.00 -12.13 9.33
C THR A 166 11.29 -11.72 8.04
N LEU A 167 12.11 -11.36 7.05
CA LEU A 167 11.66 -11.07 5.69
C LEU A 167 12.54 -11.82 4.70
N VAL A 168 11.89 -12.48 3.72
CA VAL A 168 12.54 -13.05 2.54
C VAL A 168 11.73 -12.60 1.33
N ALA A 169 12.40 -12.01 0.36
CA ALA A 169 11.75 -11.57 -0.88
C ALA A 169 12.51 -12.07 -2.09
N MET A 170 11.77 -12.42 -3.12
CA MET A 170 12.29 -12.75 -4.44
C MET A 170 11.47 -12.04 -5.50
N ASP A 171 12.15 -11.51 -6.50
CA ASP A 171 11.53 -10.95 -7.69
C ASP A 171 11.92 -11.74 -8.95
N THR A 172 11.12 -11.59 -9.97
CA THR A 172 11.41 -12.14 -11.29
C THR A 172 12.42 -11.26 -12.03
N LYS A 173 12.93 -11.74 -13.15
CA LYS A 173 13.60 -10.86 -14.13
C LYS A 173 12.61 -9.80 -14.62
N SER A 174 13.11 -8.65 -15.04
CA SER A 174 12.34 -7.64 -15.75
C SER A 174 12.29 -7.94 -17.24
N VAL A 175 11.10 -8.17 -17.76
CA VAL A 175 10.80 -8.34 -19.18
C VAL A 175 9.89 -7.20 -19.64
N VAL A 176 8.75 -7.06 -18.97
CA VAL A 176 7.74 -6.06 -19.30
C VAL A 176 8.24 -4.65 -19.01
N GLY A 177 8.98 -4.46 -17.92
CA GLY A 177 9.58 -3.17 -17.58
C GLY A 177 10.54 -2.68 -18.66
N LYS A 178 11.43 -3.55 -19.14
CA LYS A 178 12.35 -3.23 -20.25
C LYS A 178 11.60 -2.88 -21.54
N ASP A 179 10.68 -3.74 -21.94
CA ASP A 179 9.87 -3.59 -23.14
C ASP A 179 9.06 -2.27 -23.12
N LEU A 180 8.58 -1.87 -21.95
CA LEU A 180 7.86 -0.60 -21.77
C LEU A 180 8.76 0.61 -21.98
N VAL A 181 10.00 0.59 -21.46
CA VAL A 181 10.99 1.65 -21.67
C VAL A 181 11.34 1.75 -23.16
N GLU A 182 11.66 0.62 -23.80
CA GLU A 182 12.01 0.56 -25.21
C GLU A 182 10.89 1.09 -26.13
N LYS A 183 9.65 0.72 -25.84
CA LYS A 183 8.47 1.23 -26.57
C LYS A 183 8.28 2.73 -26.43
N ARG A 184 8.60 3.29 -25.27
CA ARG A 184 8.42 4.73 -24.99
C ARG A 184 9.55 5.59 -25.52
N THR A 185 10.77 5.12 -25.40
CA THR A 185 11.97 5.87 -25.77
C THR A 185 12.39 5.63 -27.23
N GLY A 186 12.13 4.45 -27.77
CA GLY A 186 12.68 3.99 -29.03
C GLY A 186 14.13 3.52 -28.94
N GLU A 187 14.67 3.39 -27.71
CA GLU A 187 16.06 3.01 -27.45
C GLU A 187 16.10 1.70 -26.66
N GLU A 188 17.17 0.91 -26.85
CA GLU A 188 17.38 -0.34 -26.10
C GLU A 188 17.50 -0.08 -24.58
N CYS A 189 16.71 -0.77 -23.79
CA CYS A 189 16.81 -0.74 -22.33
C CYS A 189 17.80 -1.79 -21.83
N LYS A 190 19.05 -1.39 -21.64
CA LYS A 190 20.11 -2.29 -21.19
C LYS A 190 19.88 -2.84 -19.79
N GLU A 191 19.36 -2.00 -18.90
CA GLU A 191 19.17 -2.34 -17.49
C GLU A 191 17.82 -1.83 -16.98
N PHE A 192 17.13 -2.66 -16.21
CA PHE A 192 15.92 -2.32 -15.49
C PHE A 192 15.97 -3.07 -14.15
N CYS A 193 16.03 -2.31 -13.03
CA CYS A 193 16.32 -2.89 -11.73
C CYS A 193 15.15 -3.67 -11.13
N ASN A 194 13.92 -3.17 -11.27
CA ASN A 194 12.78 -3.79 -10.63
C ASN A 194 12.30 -5.01 -11.41
N GLY A 195 12.03 -6.12 -10.72
CA GLY A 195 11.40 -7.29 -11.33
C GLY A 195 9.94 -7.02 -11.70
N ASP A 196 9.40 -7.78 -12.66
CA ASP A 196 8.02 -7.64 -13.08
C ASP A 196 7.03 -8.12 -12.00
N HIS A 197 7.45 -9.03 -11.14
CA HIS A 197 6.67 -9.54 -10.02
C HIS A 197 7.58 -9.82 -8.82
N THR A 198 7.13 -9.45 -7.62
CA THR A 198 7.81 -9.74 -6.35
C THR A 198 6.92 -10.57 -5.46
N THR A 199 7.49 -11.57 -4.79
CA THR A 199 6.86 -12.32 -3.70
C THR A 199 7.69 -12.18 -2.44
N THR A 200 7.05 -11.76 -1.36
CA THR A 200 7.67 -11.54 -0.06
C THR A 200 7.02 -12.42 0.99
N LEU A 201 7.82 -13.14 1.75
CA LEU A 201 7.40 -13.91 2.93
C LEU A 201 7.91 -13.21 4.19
N LEU A 202 6.98 -13.02 5.14
CA LEU A 202 7.27 -12.43 6.44
C LEU A 202 6.89 -13.42 7.53
N ARG A 203 7.71 -13.48 8.59
CA ARG A 203 7.38 -14.24 9.81
C ARG A 203 7.26 -13.27 10.98
N THR A 204 6.25 -13.50 11.82
CA THR A 204 6.05 -12.71 13.04
C THR A 204 6.65 -13.38 14.27
N ALA A 205 6.82 -12.62 15.34
CA ALA A 205 7.32 -13.12 16.63
C ALA A 205 6.39 -14.20 17.23
N ASN A 206 5.07 -14.09 17.00
CA ASN A 206 4.08 -15.07 17.43
C ASN A 206 3.95 -16.26 16.46
N GLY A 207 4.85 -16.38 15.47
CA GLY A 207 4.92 -17.53 14.57
C GLY A 207 3.95 -17.49 13.37
N LYS A 208 3.23 -16.39 13.16
CA LYS A 208 2.37 -16.22 11.99
C LYS A 208 3.21 -16.01 10.73
N VAL A 209 2.67 -16.38 9.57
CA VAL A 209 3.29 -16.18 8.26
C VAL A 209 2.42 -15.27 7.40
N ILE A 210 3.05 -14.26 6.79
CA ILE A 210 2.42 -13.34 5.84
C ILE A 210 3.09 -13.51 4.48
N GLU A 211 2.30 -13.62 3.43
CA GLU A 211 2.77 -13.58 2.04
C GLU A 211 2.25 -12.33 1.38
N ILE A 212 3.14 -11.57 0.74
CA ILE A 212 2.80 -10.36 -0.01
C ILE A 212 3.26 -10.54 -1.46
N GLN A 213 2.36 -10.22 -2.40
CA GLN A 213 2.65 -10.21 -3.83
C GLN A 213 2.49 -8.79 -4.39
N HIS A 214 3.39 -8.42 -5.27
CA HIS A 214 3.37 -7.12 -5.94
C HIS A 214 3.66 -7.26 -7.42
N ASN A 215 2.82 -6.63 -8.26
CA ASN A 215 3.00 -6.58 -9.70
C ASN A 215 2.23 -5.38 -10.26
N VAL A 216 2.93 -4.45 -10.91
CA VAL A 216 2.33 -3.19 -11.39
C VAL A 216 2.50 -2.97 -12.90
N MET A 217 3.09 -3.93 -13.61
CA MET A 217 3.44 -3.75 -15.04
C MET A 217 2.86 -4.81 -15.95
N THR A 218 2.65 -6.05 -15.49
CA THR A 218 2.18 -7.12 -16.37
C THR A 218 0.67 -7.06 -16.59
N PRO A 219 0.16 -7.63 -17.69
CA PRO A 219 -1.28 -7.63 -18.00
C PRO A 219 -2.07 -8.65 -17.16
N GLN A 220 -1.70 -8.80 -15.91
CA GLN A 220 -2.43 -9.64 -14.95
C GLN A 220 -3.72 -8.95 -14.52
N PRO A 221 -4.84 -9.67 -14.37
CA PRO A 221 -6.08 -9.10 -13.87
C PRO A 221 -5.88 -8.42 -12.50
N TYR A 222 -6.56 -7.31 -12.30
CA TYR A 222 -6.54 -6.58 -11.04
C TYR A 222 -6.85 -7.51 -9.85
N ASN A 223 -5.98 -7.47 -8.83
CA ASN A 223 -6.13 -8.29 -7.65
C ASN A 223 -5.52 -7.58 -6.42
N ARG A 224 -6.37 -7.25 -5.46
CA ARG A 224 -5.97 -6.86 -4.10
C ARG A 224 -6.25 -8.00 -3.15
N LEU A 225 -5.54 -9.11 -3.31
CA LEU A 225 -5.70 -10.27 -2.44
C LEU A 225 -5.62 -9.83 -0.98
N TYR A 226 -6.64 -10.21 -0.23
CA TYR A 226 -6.69 -10.10 1.20
C TYR A 226 -7.26 -11.40 1.74
N GLN A 227 -6.43 -12.17 2.42
CA GLN A 227 -6.79 -13.48 2.91
C GLN A 227 -6.28 -13.68 4.33
N LEU A 228 -7.13 -14.21 5.20
CA LEU A 228 -6.78 -14.61 6.54
C LEU A 228 -7.13 -16.09 6.74
N THR A 229 -6.21 -16.87 7.33
CA THR A 229 -6.44 -18.23 7.76
C THR A 229 -6.31 -18.30 9.27
N GLY A 230 -7.37 -18.62 9.93
CA GLY A 230 -7.42 -18.82 11.38
C GLY A 230 -7.79 -20.23 11.77
N SER A 231 -7.66 -20.56 13.06
CA SER A 231 -7.97 -21.88 13.61
C SER A 231 -9.46 -22.23 13.59
N LYS A 232 -10.35 -21.23 13.42
CA LYS A 232 -11.81 -21.38 13.42
C LYS A 232 -12.49 -20.72 12.23
N GLY A 233 -11.73 -20.10 11.32
CA GLY A 233 -12.32 -19.44 10.18
C GLY A 233 -11.29 -18.96 9.17
N PHE A 234 -11.83 -18.59 8.02
CA PHE A 234 -11.09 -18.15 6.86
C PHE A 234 -11.80 -16.97 6.20
N ALA A 235 -11.06 -16.00 5.75
CA ALA A 235 -11.54 -14.88 4.95
C ALA A 235 -10.77 -14.80 3.64
N ASN A 236 -11.45 -14.50 2.54
CA ASN A 236 -10.82 -14.28 1.24
C ASN A 236 -11.57 -13.21 0.46
N LYS A 237 -10.85 -12.23 -0.10
CA LYS A 237 -11.46 -11.17 -0.91
C LYS A 237 -11.46 -11.47 -2.41
N TYR A 238 -10.35 -11.95 -2.93
CA TYR A 238 -10.15 -12.18 -4.37
C TYR A 238 -9.82 -13.65 -4.67
N PRO A 239 -10.26 -14.21 -5.83
CA PRO A 239 -11.12 -13.58 -6.85
C PRO A 239 -12.61 -13.50 -6.44
N VAL A 240 -13.01 -14.24 -5.43
CA VAL A 240 -14.38 -14.26 -4.91
C VAL A 240 -14.35 -13.94 -3.43
N ALA A 241 -15.05 -12.88 -3.03
CA ALA A 241 -15.13 -12.48 -1.64
C ALA A 241 -15.99 -13.46 -0.84
N GLY A 242 -15.48 -13.90 0.31
CA GLY A 242 -16.20 -14.85 1.15
C GLY A 242 -15.50 -15.16 2.47
N TYR A 243 -16.28 -15.75 3.37
CA TYR A 243 -15.84 -16.28 4.65
C TYR A 243 -16.21 -17.76 4.76
N ALA A 244 -15.33 -18.55 5.37
CA ALA A 244 -15.65 -19.90 5.83
C ALA A 244 -15.39 -19.94 7.34
N LEU A 245 -16.40 -20.35 8.11
CA LEU A 245 -16.30 -20.38 9.57
C LEU A 245 -16.53 -21.82 10.06
N ASP A 246 -15.89 -22.19 11.16
CA ASP A 246 -16.13 -23.47 11.80
C ASP A 246 -17.61 -23.59 12.21
N ALA A 247 -18.23 -24.74 11.90
CA ALA A 247 -19.62 -25.02 12.21
C ALA A 247 -19.97 -24.86 13.70
N ALA A 248 -19.01 -25.08 14.60
CA ALA A 248 -19.15 -24.84 16.03
C ALA A 248 -19.33 -23.37 16.40
N GLN A 249 -18.94 -22.45 15.53
CA GLN A 249 -19.14 -20.99 15.71
C GLN A 249 -20.56 -20.56 15.34
N LEU A 250 -21.27 -21.37 14.58
CA LEU A 250 -22.64 -21.11 14.20
C LEU A 250 -23.54 -21.68 15.30
N THR A 251 -23.92 -20.85 16.24
CA THR A 251 -24.92 -21.20 17.25
C THR A 251 -26.15 -21.78 16.56
N GLN A 252 -26.51 -23.03 16.88
CA GLN A 252 -27.69 -23.75 16.46
C GLN A 252 -27.59 -24.80 15.34
N GLY A 253 -26.48 -25.54 15.22
CA GLY A 253 -26.50 -26.82 14.50
C GLY A 253 -26.93 -26.80 13.02
N ARG A 254 -26.92 -25.65 12.36
CA ARG A 254 -27.20 -25.58 10.93
C ARG A 254 -25.92 -25.90 10.16
N ARG A 255 -26.03 -26.86 9.23
CA ARG A 255 -24.96 -27.13 8.26
C ARG A 255 -24.60 -25.86 7.53
N PHE A 256 -23.32 -25.63 7.44
CA PHE A 256 -22.75 -24.48 6.70
C PHE A 256 -23.06 -24.65 5.20
N GLU A 257 -23.94 -23.84 4.67
CA GLU A 257 -23.87 -23.47 3.27
C GLU A 257 -22.94 -22.29 3.18
N LEU A 258 -21.99 -22.32 2.22
CA LEU A 258 -21.21 -21.16 1.83
C LEU A 258 -22.17 -19.97 1.72
N SER A 259 -22.25 -19.18 2.79
CA SER A 259 -23.09 -18.00 2.75
C SER A 259 -22.50 -17.10 1.67
N ARG A 260 -23.17 -17.02 0.54
CA ARG A 260 -22.94 -15.96 -0.42
C ARG A 260 -23.05 -14.67 0.36
N ILE A 261 -21.90 -14.10 0.67
CA ILE A 261 -21.90 -12.76 1.22
C ILE A 261 -22.59 -11.90 0.19
N LEU A 262 -23.54 -11.14 0.67
CA LEU A 262 -24.20 -10.10 -0.07
C LEU A 262 -23.17 -9.38 -0.94
N THR A 263 -23.18 -9.66 -2.22
CA THR A 263 -22.48 -8.85 -3.19
C THR A 263 -22.92 -7.43 -2.93
N PRO A 264 -22.04 -6.50 -2.61
CA PRO A 264 -22.40 -5.07 -2.65
C PRO A 264 -23.01 -4.84 -4.02
N GLY A 265 -24.16 -4.19 -4.06
CA GLY A 265 -24.88 -3.94 -5.29
C GLY A 265 -23.92 -3.47 -6.37
N ARG A 266 -24.10 -3.99 -7.57
CA ARG A 266 -23.42 -3.59 -8.78
C ARG A 266 -23.52 -2.08 -8.94
N ASN A 267 -22.54 -1.36 -8.46
CA ASN A 267 -22.18 -0.08 -9.03
C ASN A 267 -20.82 -0.28 -9.63
N GLY A 268 -20.87 -0.62 -10.91
CA GLY A 268 -19.74 -0.89 -11.71
C GLY A 268 -18.81 0.30 -11.79
N SER A 269 -17.59 0.00 -11.73
CA SER A 269 -16.59 0.45 -12.67
C SER A 269 -15.51 -0.59 -12.64
N ALA A 270 -15.52 -1.44 -13.61
CA ALA A 270 -14.34 -2.16 -14.06
C ALA A 270 -13.37 -1.09 -14.55
N TYR A 271 -12.25 -0.93 -13.87
CA TYR A 271 -11.05 -0.32 -14.41
C TYR A 271 -9.87 -1.18 -14.00
#